data_2633947e3181664fa87f06224b09f81e
#
_entry.id   2633947e3181664fa87f06224b09f81e
#
_cell.length_a   1.000
_cell.length_b   1.000
_cell.length_c   1.000
_cell.angle_alpha   90.00
_cell.angle_beta   90.00
_cell.angle_gamma   90.00
#
_symmetry.space_group_name_H-M   'P 1'
#
loop_
_entity.id
_entity.type
_entity.pdbx_description
1 polymer ?
#
loop_
_entity_poly.entity_id
_entity_poly.type
_entity_poly.pdbx_seq_one_letter_code
_entity_poly.pdbx_strand_id
1 'polypeptide(L)'
;MVFQVTNKSYLPNVDAGQYVIVAKVGGRLPGGIKIKRAKLRGERSEGMICSLQEIGISSNYIPKSFESGIYVFSEAQVPGTDALQALYLDDQVMEFDLTPNRADALSMIGTAYEVAAPIILKASARFGVKSNSIT
;
A
#
# COMPACT_ATOMS: atom_id res chain seq x y z
N MET A 1 -6.83 -8.31 0.61
CA MET A 1 -8.28 -7.94 0.57
C MET A 1 -8.84 -7.79 1.96
N VAL A 2 -9.78 -6.89 2.15
CA VAL A 2 -10.46 -6.65 3.43
C VAL A 2 -11.70 -7.54 3.54
N PHE A 3 -11.93 -8.11 4.72
CA PHE A 3 -13.11 -8.92 5.02
C PHE A 3 -13.66 -8.57 6.40
N GLN A 4 -14.97 -8.70 6.53
CA GLN A 4 -15.63 -8.60 7.83
C GLN A 4 -15.60 -9.96 8.54
N VAL A 5 -15.25 -9.95 9.80
CA VAL A 5 -15.27 -11.14 10.66
C VAL A 5 -16.71 -11.40 11.09
N THR A 6 -17.28 -12.53 10.69
CA THR A 6 -18.68 -12.87 11.01
C THR A 6 -18.83 -13.61 12.33
N ASN A 7 -17.81 -14.38 12.74
CA ASN A 7 -17.85 -15.18 13.94
C ASN A 7 -16.65 -14.85 14.84
N LYS A 8 -16.74 -15.17 16.12
CA LYS A 8 -15.64 -14.99 17.06
C LYS A 8 -14.39 -15.75 16.59
N SER A 9 -13.30 -15.03 16.46
CA SER A 9 -11.99 -15.60 16.07
C SER A 9 -11.30 -16.23 17.25
N TYR A 10 -10.42 -17.20 16.99
CA TYR A 10 -9.49 -17.72 18.00
C TYR A 10 -8.30 -16.77 18.28
N LEU A 11 -8.22 -15.67 17.53
CA LEU A 11 -7.18 -14.65 17.70
C LEU A 11 -7.58 -13.69 18.83
N PRO A 12 -6.65 -13.35 19.73
CA PRO A 12 -6.98 -12.65 20.98
C PRO A 12 -7.50 -11.22 20.78
N ASN A 13 -7.22 -10.60 19.62
CA ASN A 13 -7.59 -9.22 19.32
C ASN A 13 -8.57 -9.08 18.16
N VAL A 14 -9.26 -10.15 17.78
CA VAL A 14 -10.21 -10.13 16.64
C VAL A 14 -11.58 -10.62 17.10
N ASP A 15 -12.57 -9.74 16.97
CA ASP A 15 -13.97 -10.02 17.32
C ASP A 15 -14.90 -9.97 16.11
N ALA A 16 -16.10 -10.53 16.28
CA ALA A 16 -17.13 -10.49 15.26
C ALA A 16 -17.56 -9.04 14.96
N GLY A 17 -17.81 -8.74 13.70
CA GLY A 17 -18.17 -7.41 13.22
C GLY A 17 -16.99 -6.55 12.78
N GLN A 18 -15.77 -6.90 13.16
CA GLN A 18 -14.56 -6.15 12.79
C GLN A 18 -14.11 -6.45 11.37
N TYR A 19 -13.34 -5.51 10.81
CA TYR A 19 -12.76 -5.63 9.47
C TYR A 19 -11.27 -5.91 9.58
N VAL A 20 -10.81 -6.93 8.86
CA VAL A 20 -9.43 -7.42 8.90
C VAL A 20 -8.88 -7.67 7.49
N ILE A 21 -7.57 -7.74 7.39
CA ILE A 21 -6.89 -8.07 6.14
C ILE A 21 -6.79 -9.59 6.01
N VAL A 22 -7.23 -10.13 4.89
CA VAL A 22 -7.17 -11.56 4.58
C VAL A 22 -6.43 -11.80 3.27
N ALA A 23 -5.45 -12.67 3.32
CA ALA A 23 -4.80 -13.23 2.13
C ALA A 23 -5.56 -14.48 1.68
N LYS A 24 -6.14 -14.45 0.47
CA LYS A 24 -6.86 -15.58 -0.12
C LYS A 24 -5.92 -16.67 -0.63
N VAL A 25 -6.46 -17.86 -0.79
CA VAL A 25 -5.76 -18.98 -1.46
C VAL A 25 -5.27 -18.56 -2.84
N GLY A 26 -4.00 -18.87 -3.13
CA GLY A 26 -3.31 -18.44 -4.35
C GLY A 26 -2.56 -17.11 -4.22
N GLY A 27 -2.85 -16.29 -3.20
CA GLY A 27 -2.10 -15.08 -2.90
C GLY A 27 -0.65 -15.37 -2.53
N ARG A 28 0.22 -14.43 -2.85
CA ARG A 28 1.62 -14.45 -2.44
C ARG A 28 1.86 -13.27 -1.51
N LEU A 29 2.42 -13.55 -0.35
CA LEU A 29 2.84 -12.55 0.60
C LEU A 29 4.34 -12.24 0.44
N PRO A 30 4.80 -11.09 0.91
CA PRO A 30 6.23 -10.80 1.04
C PRO A 30 6.95 -11.95 1.76
N GLY A 31 8.22 -12.19 1.41
CA GLY A 31 8.95 -13.36 1.93
C GLY A 31 8.67 -14.68 1.18
N GLY A 32 7.91 -14.65 0.08
CA GLY A 32 7.67 -15.81 -0.79
C GLY A 32 6.62 -16.78 -0.25
N ILE A 33 5.89 -16.43 0.77
CA ILE A 33 4.83 -17.25 1.36
C ILE A 33 3.64 -17.32 0.39
N LYS A 34 3.33 -18.51 -0.09
CA LYS A 34 2.15 -18.77 -0.92
C LYS A 34 1.02 -19.35 -0.10
N ILE A 35 -0.11 -18.67 -0.09
CA ILE A 35 -1.30 -19.13 0.64
C ILE A 35 -1.93 -20.31 -0.09
N LYS A 36 -2.04 -21.43 0.62
CA LYS A 36 -2.66 -22.67 0.14
C LYS A 36 -3.87 -22.99 1.00
N ARG A 37 -4.76 -23.80 0.45
CA ARG A 37 -5.83 -24.41 1.26
C ARG A 37 -5.21 -25.28 2.34
N ALA A 38 -5.65 -25.09 3.57
CA ALA A 38 -5.18 -25.86 4.73
C ALA A 38 -6.38 -26.38 5.53
N LYS A 39 -6.12 -27.36 6.36
CA LYS A 39 -7.07 -27.82 7.35
C LYS A 39 -6.48 -27.52 8.73
N LEU A 40 -7.09 -26.60 9.46
CA LEU A 40 -6.65 -26.18 10.78
C LEU A 40 -7.65 -26.66 11.81
N ARG A 41 -7.20 -27.46 12.78
CA ARG A 41 -8.04 -27.98 13.87
C ARG A 41 -9.35 -28.67 13.39
N GLY A 42 -9.30 -29.32 12.24
CA GLY A 42 -10.46 -30.00 11.66
C GLY A 42 -11.28 -29.16 10.69
N GLU A 43 -11.15 -27.84 10.72
CA GLU A 43 -11.87 -26.90 9.86
C GLU A 43 -11.08 -26.52 8.59
N ARG A 44 -11.80 -26.29 7.51
CA ARG A 44 -11.22 -25.80 6.25
C ARG A 44 -10.82 -24.36 6.37
N SER A 45 -9.57 -24.06 6.05
CA SER A 45 -9.08 -22.69 5.89
C SER A 45 -8.88 -22.36 4.42
N GLU A 46 -9.56 -21.34 3.93
CA GLU A 46 -9.48 -20.86 2.55
C GLU A 46 -8.75 -19.50 2.44
N GLY A 47 -8.02 -19.12 3.49
CA GLY A 47 -7.26 -17.89 3.56
C GLY A 47 -6.54 -17.76 4.88
N MET A 48 -5.79 -16.68 5.03
CA MET A 48 -5.07 -16.34 6.24
C MET A 48 -5.35 -14.89 6.62
N ILE A 49 -5.76 -14.66 7.86
CA ILE A 49 -5.83 -13.31 8.41
C ILE A 49 -4.40 -12.84 8.63
N CYS A 50 -4.07 -11.67 8.15
CA CYS A 50 -2.71 -11.15 8.13
C CYS A 50 -2.51 -10.01 9.13
N SER A 51 -1.36 -10.02 9.79
CA SER A 51 -0.79 -8.86 10.48
C SER A 51 -0.18 -7.88 9.47
N LEU A 52 0.15 -6.66 9.91
CA LEU A 52 0.83 -5.68 9.08
C LEU A 52 2.23 -6.14 8.64
N GLN A 53 2.94 -6.88 9.49
CA GLN A 53 4.26 -7.45 9.16
C GLN A 53 4.17 -8.47 8.01
N GLU A 54 3.16 -9.33 8.04
CA GLU A 54 2.98 -10.36 7.01
C GLU A 54 2.65 -9.79 5.62
N ILE A 55 2.10 -8.58 5.55
CA ILE A 55 1.90 -7.86 4.28
C ILE A 55 3.10 -7.01 3.87
N GLY A 56 4.20 -7.03 4.64
CA GLY A 56 5.48 -6.41 4.29
C GLY A 56 5.75 -5.05 4.90
N ILE A 57 4.92 -4.59 5.83
CA ILE A 57 5.17 -3.33 6.56
C ILE A 57 6.25 -3.59 7.62
N SER A 58 7.32 -2.80 7.58
CA SER A 58 8.40 -2.90 8.57
C SER A 58 7.88 -2.59 9.99
N SER A 59 8.36 -3.34 10.98
CA SER A 59 8.01 -3.16 12.39
C SER A 59 8.20 -1.73 12.90
N ASN A 60 9.15 -0.99 12.34
CA ASN A 60 9.41 0.41 12.70
C ASN A 60 8.23 1.36 12.41
N TYR A 61 7.35 0.99 11.48
CA TYR A 61 6.18 1.79 11.08
C TYR A 61 4.87 1.25 11.65
N ILE A 62 4.92 0.14 12.39
CA ILE A 62 3.72 -0.48 12.97
C ILE A 62 3.44 0.15 14.35
N PRO A 63 2.24 0.67 14.59
CA PRO A 63 1.85 1.16 15.91
C PRO A 63 1.98 0.04 16.95
N LYS A 64 2.45 0.37 18.14
CA LYS A 64 2.67 -0.60 19.24
C LYS A 64 1.43 -1.43 19.58
N SER A 65 0.25 -0.87 19.38
CA SER A 65 -1.03 -1.58 19.58
C SER A 65 -1.24 -2.77 18.62
N PHE A 66 -0.57 -2.79 17.48
CA PHE A 66 -0.67 -3.85 16.46
C PHE A 66 0.63 -4.62 16.26
N GLU A 67 1.65 -4.38 17.08
CA GLU A 67 2.97 -5.00 16.95
C GLU A 67 2.91 -6.53 17.12
N SER A 68 2.07 -7.01 18.01
CA SER A 68 1.93 -8.44 18.32
C SER A 68 0.57 -9.04 17.95
N GLY A 69 -0.20 -8.39 17.10
CA GLY A 69 -1.56 -8.81 16.77
C GLY A 69 -1.96 -8.59 15.32
N ILE A 70 -3.19 -8.95 15.04
CA ILE A 70 -3.84 -8.70 13.75
C ILE A 70 -4.21 -7.22 13.66
N TYR A 71 -4.02 -6.64 12.48
CA TYR A 71 -4.51 -5.29 12.21
C TYR A 71 -6.03 -5.31 12.02
N VAL A 72 -6.72 -4.54 12.84
CA VAL A 72 -8.16 -4.35 12.78
C VAL A 72 -8.43 -2.91 12.35
N PHE A 73 -9.24 -2.74 11.30
CA PHE A 73 -9.63 -1.41 10.87
C PHE A 73 -10.55 -0.75 11.91
N SER A 74 -10.29 0.50 12.24
CA SER A 74 -11.11 1.30 13.17
C SER A 74 -12.45 1.70 12.57
N GLU A 75 -12.54 1.76 11.25
CA GLU A 75 -13.71 2.17 10.50
C GLU A 75 -14.25 1.03 9.65
N ALA A 76 -15.55 1.12 9.34
CA ALA A 76 -16.19 0.16 8.45
C ALA A 76 -15.57 0.22 7.05
N GLN A 77 -15.22 -0.94 6.52
CA GLN A 77 -14.63 -1.09 5.19
C GLN A 77 -15.60 -1.83 4.27
N VAL A 78 -15.44 -1.64 2.98
CA VAL A 78 -16.19 -2.42 1.98
C VAL A 78 -15.52 -3.80 1.85
N PRO A 79 -16.22 -4.91 2.18
CA PRO A 79 -15.66 -6.24 2.04
C PRO A 79 -15.25 -6.53 0.59
N GLY A 80 -14.06 -7.07 0.39
CA GLY A 80 -13.52 -7.34 -0.93
C GLY A 80 -12.60 -6.26 -1.50
N THR A 81 -12.50 -5.09 -0.86
CA THR A 81 -11.55 -4.03 -1.23
C THR A 81 -10.12 -4.57 -1.13
N ASP A 82 -9.24 -4.10 -2.00
CA ASP A 82 -7.82 -4.42 -1.90
C ASP A 82 -7.22 -3.86 -0.61
N ALA A 83 -6.35 -4.62 0.03
CA ALA A 83 -5.79 -4.24 1.32
C ALA A 83 -4.87 -3.02 1.23
N LEU A 84 -4.12 -2.88 0.13
CA LEU A 84 -3.24 -1.72 -0.07
C LEU A 84 -4.05 -0.45 -0.24
N GLN A 85 -5.13 -0.52 -1.01
CA GLN A 85 -6.06 0.59 -1.19
C GLN A 85 -6.74 0.98 0.13
N ALA A 86 -7.22 0.00 0.90
CA ALA A 86 -7.85 0.26 2.21
C ALA A 86 -6.86 0.84 3.25
N LEU A 87 -5.57 0.61 3.08
CA LEU A 87 -4.50 1.18 3.91
C LEU A 87 -3.92 2.47 3.33
N TYR A 88 -4.42 2.96 2.20
CA TYR A 88 -3.86 4.11 1.47
C TYR A 88 -2.39 3.93 1.08
N LEU A 89 -2.01 2.69 0.73
CA LEU A 89 -0.65 2.30 0.32
C LEU A 89 -0.55 2.02 -1.19
N ASP A 90 -1.56 2.37 -1.95
CA ASP A 90 -1.63 2.23 -3.41
C ASP A 90 -1.03 3.43 -4.17
N ASP A 91 -0.36 4.31 -3.45
CA ASP A 91 0.32 5.48 -4.01
C ASP A 91 1.67 5.12 -4.64
N GLN A 92 2.20 6.05 -5.42
CA GLN A 92 3.51 5.91 -6.06
C GLN A 92 4.54 6.77 -5.33
N VAL A 93 5.64 6.14 -4.94
CA VAL A 93 6.77 6.82 -4.31
C VAL A 93 7.88 6.99 -5.35
N MET A 94 8.34 8.23 -5.52
CA MET A 94 9.51 8.53 -6.32
C MET A 94 10.66 8.95 -5.40
N GLU A 95 11.78 8.25 -5.52
CA GLU A 95 13.00 8.56 -4.79
C GLU A 95 14.00 9.22 -5.75
N PHE A 96 14.56 10.35 -5.34
CA PHE A 96 15.54 11.10 -6.12
C PHE A 96 16.86 11.23 -5.35
N ASP A 97 17.94 10.88 -6.01
CA ASP A 97 19.28 11.20 -5.55
C ASP A 97 19.80 12.42 -6.34
N LEU A 98 19.89 13.55 -5.66
CA LEU A 98 20.25 14.82 -6.26
C LEU A 98 21.70 15.17 -5.93
N THR A 99 22.45 15.55 -6.95
CA THR A 99 23.80 16.09 -6.76
C THR A 99 23.77 17.44 -6.03
N PRO A 100 24.79 17.80 -5.25
CA PRO A 100 24.79 19.02 -4.43
C PRO A 100 24.57 20.34 -5.18
N ASN A 101 24.87 20.34 -6.48
CA ASN A 101 24.70 21.51 -7.36
C ASN A 101 23.26 21.68 -7.88
N ARG A 102 22.33 20.78 -7.54
CA ARG A 102 20.92 20.78 -7.97
C ARG A 102 19.96 21.09 -6.83
N ALA A 103 20.33 22.01 -5.97
CA ALA A 103 19.48 22.48 -4.87
C ALA A 103 18.14 23.07 -5.35
N ASP A 104 18.08 23.54 -6.58
CA ASP A 104 16.88 24.03 -7.26
C ASP A 104 15.80 22.97 -7.44
N ALA A 105 16.19 21.69 -7.57
CA ALA A 105 15.26 20.56 -7.70
C ALA A 105 14.77 20.01 -6.34
N LEU A 106 15.30 20.50 -5.24
CA LEU A 106 14.82 20.15 -3.90
C LEU A 106 13.44 20.76 -3.65
N SER A 107 12.68 20.12 -2.80
CA SER A 107 11.29 20.46 -2.47
C SER A 107 10.26 20.04 -3.53
N MET A 108 9.00 20.04 -3.14
CA MET A 108 7.88 19.71 -4.03
C MET A 108 7.80 20.67 -5.25
N ILE A 109 8.10 21.94 -5.04
CA ILE A 109 8.08 22.95 -6.13
C ILE A 109 9.23 22.71 -7.09
N GLY A 110 10.45 22.49 -6.59
CA GLY A 110 11.62 22.21 -7.44
C GLY A 110 11.40 20.96 -8.29
N THR A 111 10.95 19.87 -7.67
CA THR A 111 10.60 18.64 -8.37
C THR A 111 9.51 18.86 -9.41
N ALA A 112 8.48 19.67 -9.10
CA ALA A 112 7.41 19.98 -10.06
C ALA A 112 7.93 20.71 -11.28
N TYR A 113 8.86 21.65 -11.16
CA TYR A 113 9.49 22.33 -12.30
C TYR A 113 10.30 21.36 -13.16
N GLU A 114 11.06 20.47 -12.57
CA GLU A 114 11.85 19.47 -13.31
C GLU A 114 10.96 18.49 -14.08
N VAL A 115 9.86 18.07 -13.49
CA VAL A 115 8.89 17.18 -14.15
C VAL A 115 8.10 17.92 -15.23
N ALA A 116 7.73 19.17 -15.00
CA ALA A 116 6.94 19.96 -15.95
C ALA A 116 7.72 20.30 -17.24
N ALA A 117 9.01 20.59 -17.13
CA ALA A 117 9.83 20.98 -18.27
C ALA A 117 9.83 19.93 -19.41
N PRO A 118 10.07 18.65 -19.21
CA PRO A 118 10.00 17.62 -20.25
C PRO A 118 8.60 17.45 -20.84
N ILE A 119 7.56 17.62 -20.00
CA ILE A 119 6.16 17.49 -20.44
C ILE A 119 5.80 18.65 -21.37
N ILE A 120 6.15 19.88 -21.02
CA ILE A 120 5.92 21.08 -21.82
C ILE A 120 6.67 21.00 -23.16
N LEU A 121 7.92 20.56 -23.13
CA LEU A 121 8.72 20.37 -24.35
C LEU A 121 8.11 19.32 -25.29
N LYS A 122 7.64 18.18 -24.75
CA LYS A 122 6.92 17.18 -25.54
C LYS A 122 5.60 17.69 -26.11
N ALA A 123 4.84 18.43 -25.34
CA ALA A 123 3.60 19.04 -25.80
C ALA A 123 3.86 20.08 -26.90
N SER A 124 4.85 20.97 -26.73
CA SER A 124 5.24 21.95 -27.70
C SER A 124 5.68 21.32 -29.04
N ALA A 125 6.47 20.25 -28.97
CA ALA A 125 6.89 19.50 -30.15
C ALA A 125 5.72 18.84 -30.90
N ARG A 126 4.72 18.36 -30.16
CA ARG A 126 3.55 17.68 -30.72
C ARG A 126 2.54 18.63 -31.32
N PHE A 127 2.44 19.86 -30.82
CA PHE A 127 1.50 20.89 -31.28
C PHE A 127 2.14 22.00 -32.11
N GLY A 128 3.43 21.89 -32.42
CA GLY A 128 4.15 22.89 -33.25
C GLY A 128 4.27 24.28 -32.62
N VAL A 129 4.10 24.39 -31.31
CA VAL A 129 4.23 25.64 -30.59
C VAL A 129 5.73 25.96 -30.43
N LYS A 130 6.19 27.02 -31.13
CA LYS A 130 7.55 27.54 -30.92
C LYS A 130 7.60 28.23 -29.58
N SER A 131 8.45 27.76 -28.68
CA SER A 131 8.77 28.48 -27.45
C SER A 131 9.52 29.74 -27.80
N ASN A 132 8.89 30.90 -27.66
CA ASN A 132 9.62 32.15 -27.65
C ASN A 132 10.42 32.18 -26.36
N SER A 133 11.75 32.21 -26.50
CA SER A 133 12.68 32.44 -25.39
C SER A 133 12.31 33.78 -24.75
N ILE A 134 11.86 33.74 -23.50
CA ILE A 134 11.80 34.94 -22.67
C ILE A 134 13.25 35.23 -22.25
N THR A 135 13.82 36.26 -22.84
CA THR A 135 15.07 36.89 -22.43
C THR A 135 14.83 37.69 -21.15
#